data_5dc755927ea24b341b2c472d00ddf6a0
#
_entry.id   5dc755927ea24b341b2c472d00ddf6a0
#
_cell.length_a   1.000
_cell.length_b   1.000
_cell.length_c   1.000
_cell.angle_alpha   90.00
_cell.angle_beta   90.00
_cell.angle_gamma   90.00
#
_symmetry.space_group_name_H-M   'P 1'
#
loop_
_entity.id
_entity.type
_entity.pdbx_description
1 polymer ?
#
loop_
_entity_poly.entity_id
_entity_poly.type
_entity_poly.pdbx_seq_one_letter_code
_entity_poly.pdbx_strand_id
1 'polypeptide(L)'
;MNDKQIEAQVAYGMNVGAYQHSFASLPNGTKYSDAVMNEGLIMPELKSAYDRGRKMSLEAELKAETISGMGAGTAGYSMIPVYVDPRIVDQSRKFTPWTALVPRVTNQGVTADYNRITAKGAASFEAEDAAQSDVTDTESRQSTAIKYLYSVGRVSGQAQAAMPSYIVQGLQPEGTGITNTTFGSPAAPNAKQYEVLKRARALKELEENKIWNGDASTTATEFSGIVTLQSTTNQLDKSSAALDWADIETTVAYSYDDSGRPTIAGCDSSTLGDIRKIMVDSFRYSPREMGGDAGFGVPARVVIETMVGPMPVVPSQYLSTTTGAKQCFFLDMEYIEMRVLQDMTYEDLAKTNDSQKFMLKVYEALVMKSTGFNAFIDNIK
;
A
#
# COMPACT_ATOMS: atom_id res chain seq x y z
N MET A 1 -23.00 10.17 -41.48
CA MET A 1 -21.76 10.97 -41.63
C MET A 1 -22.04 12.05 -42.65
N ASN A 2 -21.67 13.28 -42.38
CA ASN A 2 -21.94 14.41 -43.30
C ASN A 2 -20.89 14.35 -44.43
N ASP A 3 -21.25 14.66 -45.68
CA ASP A 3 -20.37 14.60 -46.88
C ASP A 3 -19.00 15.26 -46.62
N LYS A 4 -18.96 16.32 -45.82
CA LYS A 4 -17.73 16.96 -45.38
C LYS A 4 -16.80 16.11 -44.55
N GLN A 5 -17.32 15.13 -43.77
CA GLN A 5 -16.50 14.22 -42.98
C GLN A 5 -15.92 13.11 -43.85
N ILE A 6 -16.63 12.70 -44.87
CA ILE A 6 -16.18 11.74 -45.87
C ILE A 6 -15.06 12.35 -46.71
N GLU A 7 -15.21 13.58 -47.14
CA GLU A 7 -14.18 14.34 -47.87
C GLU A 7 -12.90 14.51 -47.07
N ALA A 8 -13.02 14.81 -45.76
CA ALA A 8 -11.90 14.92 -44.87
C ALA A 8 -11.18 13.59 -44.68
N GLN A 9 -11.90 12.45 -44.61
CA GLN A 9 -11.30 11.12 -44.49
C GLN A 9 -10.61 10.64 -45.77
N VAL A 10 -11.16 10.96 -46.94
CA VAL A 10 -10.51 10.65 -48.20
C VAL A 10 -9.26 11.47 -48.39
N ALA A 11 -9.30 12.74 -48.03
CA ALA A 11 -8.13 13.63 -48.00
C ALA A 11 -7.06 13.09 -47.05
N TYR A 12 -7.45 12.58 -45.89
CA TYR A 12 -6.54 11.99 -44.90
C TYR A 12 -5.91 10.67 -45.39
N GLY A 13 -6.69 9.81 -46.04
CA GLY A 13 -6.20 8.56 -46.62
C GLY A 13 -5.18 8.76 -47.76
N MET A 14 -5.12 9.98 -48.34
CA MET A 14 -4.16 10.34 -49.36
C MET A 14 -2.95 11.11 -48.87
N ASN A 15 -2.73 11.17 -47.57
CA ASN A 15 -1.62 11.88 -46.94
C ASN A 15 -1.64 13.41 -47.22
N VAL A 16 -2.77 14.04 -47.06
CA VAL A 16 -3.00 15.36 -47.63
C VAL A 16 -3.32 16.41 -46.57
N GLY A 17 -2.51 16.50 -45.52
CA GLY A 17 -2.45 17.73 -44.71
C GLY A 17 -2.12 18.99 -45.56
N ALA A 18 -1.38 18.83 -46.66
CA ALA A 18 -1.06 19.91 -47.60
C ALA A 18 -2.21 20.28 -48.53
N TYR A 19 -3.08 19.34 -48.86
CA TYR A 19 -4.19 19.60 -49.78
C TYR A 19 -5.34 20.35 -49.14
N GLN A 20 -5.57 20.24 -47.84
CA GLN A 20 -6.58 21.05 -47.16
C GLN A 20 -6.33 22.58 -47.32
N HIS A 21 -5.07 22.99 -47.36
CA HIS A 21 -4.70 24.39 -47.55
C HIS A 21 -4.81 24.87 -49.00
N SER A 22 -4.56 24.03 -49.97
CA SER A 22 -4.62 24.41 -51.39
C SER A 22 -6.03 24.47 -51.96
N PHE A 23 -6.98 23.75 -51.38
CA PHE A 23 -8.38 23.74 -51.81
C PHE A 23 -9.28 24.73 -51.05
N ALA A 24 -8.78 25.32 -49.96
CA ALA A 24 -9.53 26.36 -49.20
C ALA A 24 -9.70 27.67 -49.96
N SER A 25 -9.07 27.87 -51.12
CA SER A 25 -9.06 29.11 -51.88
C SER A 25 -9.50 28.93 -53.32
N LEU A 26 -10.52 28.12 -53.57
CA LEU A 26 -11.12 28.07 -54.91
C LEU A 26 -11.83 29.39 -55.22
N PRO A 27 -11.53 30.05 -56.35
CA PRO A 27 -12.23 31.25 -56.77
C PRO A 27 -13.68 30.91 -57.08
N ASN A 28 -14.60 31.73 -56.59
CA ASN A 28 -16.06 31.69 -56.81
C ASN A 28 -16.94 31.05 -55.76
N GLY A 29 -16.44 30.82 -54.51
CA GLY A 29 -17.34 30.41 -53.42
C GLY A 29 -18.00 29.02 -53.57
N THR A 30 -17.57 28.23 -54.56
CA THR A 30 -17.99 26.83 -54.73
C THR A 30 -17.47 25.99 -53.56
N LYS A 31 -18.36 25.23 -52.98
CA LYS A 31 -17.95 24.28 -51.96
C LYS A 31 -16.98 23.25 -52.55
N TYR A 32 -15.96 22.89 -51.83
CA TYR A 32 -14.95 21.92 -52.22
C TYR A 32 -15.54 20.62 -52.82
N SER A 33 -16.64 20.13 -52.26
CA SER A 33 -17.38 18.98 -52.75
C SER A 33 -17.91 19.14 -54.16
N ASP A 34 -18.42 20.31 -54.47
CA ASP A 34 -19.07 20.60 -55.77
C ASP A 34 -18.01 20.75 -56.87
N ALA A 35 -16.88 21.37 -56.57
CA ALA A 35 -15.75 21.50 -57.48
C ALA A 35 -15.07 20.16 -57.78
N VAL A 36 -14.97 19.33 -56.80
CA VAL A 36 -14.34 18.01 -56.93
C VAL A 36 -15.21 17.03 -57.72
N MET A 37 -16.52 17.12 -57.55
CA MET A 37 -17.44 16.10 -58.08
C MET A 37 -18.08 16.51 -59.39
N ASN A 38 -18.33 17.81 -59.67
CA ASN A 38 -19.15 18.25 -60.79
C ASN A 38 -18.36 18.92 -61.92
N GLU A 39 -17.19 19.52 -61.66
CA GLU A 39 -16.52 20.33 -62.70
C GLU A 39 -15.31 19.63 -63.38
N GLY A 40 -15.03 18.40 -63.11
CA GLY A 40 -13.95 17.69 -63.78
C GLY A 40 -12.55 18.27 -63.52
N LEU A 41 -12.41 19.13 -62.49
CA LEU A 41 -11.16 19.76 -62.10
C LEU A 41 -10.16 18.81 -61.45
N ILE A 42 -10.60 17.60 -61.19
CA ILE A 42 -9.75 16.56 -60.60
C ILE A 42 -9.51 15.46 -61.62
N MET A 43 -8.27 15.07 -61.74
CA MET A 43 -7.88 13.96 -62.59
C MET A 43 -8.74 12.72 -62.30
N PRO A 44 -9.10 11.92 -63.30
CA PRO A 44 -9.98 10.74 -63.19
C PRO A 44 -9.47 9.75 -62.13
N GLU A 45 -8.18 9.75 -61.89
CA GLU A 45 -7.53 8.95 -60.87
C GLU A 45 -7.92 9.32 -59.44
N LEU A 46 -8.03 10.62 -59.14
CA LEU A 46 -8.49 11.17 -57.85
C LEU A 46 -9.98 10.88 -57.62
N LYS A 47 -10.81 10.97 -58.66
CA LYS A 47 -12.21 10.60 -58.58
C LYS A 47 -12.39 9.09 -58.30
N SER A 48 -11.62 8.27 -58.96
CA SER A 48 -11.65 6.83 -58.75
C SER A 48 -11.13 6.41 -57.36
N ALA A 49 -10.19 7.19 -56.80
CA ALA A 49 -9.70 7.00 -55.44
C ALA A 49 -10.72 7.46 -54.39
N TYR A 50 -11.41 8.57 -54.63
CA TYR A 50 -12.52 9.04 -53.82
C TYR A 50 -13.68 8.05 -53.76
N ASP A 51 -14.14 7.57 -54.93
CA ASP A 51 -15.21 6.59 -55.03
C ASP A 51 -14.80 5.23 -54.39
N ARG A 52 -13.53 4.86 -54.50
CA ARG A 52 -12.98 3.67 -53.84
C ARG A 52 -12.93 3.84 -52.31
N GLY A 53 -12.48 4.99 -51.83
CA GLY A 53 -12.47 5.31 -50.43
C GLY A 53 -13.87 5.39 -49.81
N ARG A 54 -14.85 5.96 -50.58
CA ARG A 54 -16.27 5.97 -50.16
C ARG A 54 -16.89 4.57 -50.15
N LYS A 55 -16.60 3.73 -51.12
CA LYS A 55 -17.01 2.31 -51.09
C LYS A 55 -16.36 1.54 -49.93
N MET A 56 -15.10 1.78 -49.70
CA MET A 56 -14.39 1.13 -48.60
C MET A 56 -14.91 1.58 -47.23
N SER A 57 -15.26 2.86 -47.05
CA SER A 57 -15.84 3.34 -45.79
C SER A 57 -17.28 2.82 -45.60
N LEU A 58 -18.08 2.80 -46.67
CA LEU A 58 -19.42 2.19 -46.66
C LEU A 58 -19.37 0.68 -46.42
N GLU A 59 -18.41 -0.01 -47.04
CA GLU A 59 -18.20 -1.43 -46.84
C GLU A 59 -17.62 -1.72 -45.43
N ALA A 60 -16.81 -0.82 -44.90
CA ALA A 60 -16.32 -0.92 -43.51
C ALA A 60 -17.45 -0.62 -42.51
N GLU A 61 -18.36 0.33 -42.81
CA GLU A 61 -19.55 0.55 -41.99
C GLU A 61 -20.57 -0.59 -42.10
N LEU A 62 -20.76 -1.13 -43.29
CA LEU A 62 -21.61 -2.32 -43.50
C LEU A 62 -20.97 -3.64 -42.98
N LYS A 63 -19.66 -3.68 -42.96
CA LYS A 63 -18.87 -4.78 -42.39
C LYS A 63 -18.28 -4.44 -41.02
N ALA A 64 -18.59 -3.28 -40.46
CA ALA A 64 -18.29 -2.98 -39.05
C ALA A 64 -19.17 -3.89 -38.18
N GLU A 65 -18.90 -5.16 -38.29
CA GLU A 65 -19.15 -6.05 -37.19
C GLU A 65 -18.45 -5.42 -35.98
N THR A 66 -19.25 -4.90 -35.09
CA THR A 66 -18.78 -4.52 -33.77
C THR A 66 -17.92 -5.64 -33.26
N ILE A 67 -16.83 -5.31 -32.58
CA ILE A 67 -15.94 -6.29 -31.92
C ILE A 67 -16.73 -7.31 -31.10
N SER A 68 -17.95 -6.97 -30.69
CA SER A 68 -18.91 -7.86 -30.03
C SER A 68 -19.69 -8.79 -30.97
N GLY A 69 -19.73 -8.54 -32.29
CA GLY A 69 -20.53 -9.32 -33.27
C GLY A 69 -19.77 -10.39 -33.99
N MET A 70 -18.46 -10.36 -33.99
CA MET A 70 -17.65 -11.41 -34.59
C MET A 70 -17.36 -12.49 -33.58
N GLY A 71 -18.23 -13.49 -33.59
CA GLY A 71 -18.06 -14.81 -32.95
C GLY A 71 -17.08 -14.76 -31.77
N ALA A 72 -17.52 -14.22 -30.65
CA ALA A 72 -16.69 -14.01 -29.50
C ALA A 72 -16.20 -15.34 -28.92
N GLY A 73 -15.31 -15.97 -29.63
CA GLY A 73 -14.31 -16.78 -28.98
C GLY A 73 -13.42 -15.81 -28.18
N THR A 74 -13.08 -16.19 -27.00
CA THR A 74 -12.18 -15.48 -26.05
C THR A 74 -10.82 -15.05 -26.67
N ALA A 75 -10.61 -15.27 -27.94
CA ALA A 75 -9.34 -15.10 -28.66
C ALA A 75 -9.28 -13.89 -29.62
N GLY A 76 -10.37 -13.14 -29.80
CA GLY A 76 -10.37 -11.97 -30.69
C GLY A 76 -10.20 -12.33 -32.19
N TYR A 77 -9.98 -11.32 -33.01
CA TYR A 77 -9.73 -11.48 -34.43
C TYR A 77 -8.40 -12.21 -34.71
N SER A 78 -8.43 -13.24 -35.51
CA SER A 78 -7.23 -14.00 -35.87
C SER A 78 -6.17 -13.18 -36.63
N MET A 79 -6.57 -12.09 -37.24
CA MET A 79 -5.68 -11.20 -38.02
C MET A 79 -5.24 -9.93 -37.26
N ILE A 80 -5.85 -9.64 -36.14
CA ILE A 80 -5.46 -8.47 -35.29
C ILE A 80 -4.70 -9.01 -34.10
N PRO A 81 -3.39 -8.76 -34.00
CA PRO A 81 -2.64 -9.17 -32.83
C PRO A 81 -3.19 -8.45 -31.61
N VAL A 82 -3.56 -9.21 -30.57
CA VAL A 82 -3.95 -8.65 -29.28
C VAL A 82 -2.70 -8.11 -28.62
N TYR A 83 -2.61 -6.80 -28.50
CA TYR A 83 -1.56 -6.16 -27.72
C TYR A 83 -1.98 -6.18 -26.24
N VAL A 84 -1.23 -6.90 -25.44
CA VAL A 84 -1.36 -6.87 -23.99
C VAL A 84 -0.26 -5.96 -23.46
N ASP A 85 -0.64 -4.93 -22.67
CA ASP A 85 0.35 -4.10 -22.00
C ASP A 85 1.27 -5.00 -21.15
N PRO A 86 2.60 -4.93 -21.34
CA PRO A 86 3.54 -5.72 -20.56
C PRO A 86 3.60 -5.30 -19.08
N ARG A 87 2.91 -4.24 -18.70
CA ARG A 87 2.83 -3.76 -17.33
C ARG A 87 1.65 -4.38 -16.61
N ILE A 88 1.93 -5.06 -15.51
CA ILE A 88 0.89 -5.55 -14.60
C ILE A 88 0.77 -4.54 -13.44
N VAL A 89 -0.41 -3.98 -13.26
CA VAL A 89 -0.72 -3.09 -12.14
C VAL A 89 -1.37 -3.92 -11.04
N ASP A 90 -0.75 -3.95 -9.87
CA ASP A 90 -1.31 -4.59 -8.69
C ASP A 90 -2.19 -3.58 -7.93
N GLN A 91 -3.51 -3.76 -8.02
CA GLN A 91 -4.51 -2.94 -7.33
C GLN A 91 -4.86 -3.45 -5.93
N SER A 92 -4.43 -4.67 -5.60
CA SER A 92 -4.75 -5.30 -4.31
C SER A 92 -3.76 -4.95 -3.20
N ARG A 93 -2.69 -4.26 -3.54
CA ARG A 93 -1.60 -3.99 -2.60
C ARG A 93 -2.00 -3.02 -1.49
N LYS A 94 -1.52 -3.33 -0.30
CA LYS A 94 -1.58 -2.42 0.85
C LYS A 94 -0.18 -1.93 1.22
N PHE A 95 -0.10 -0.75 1.78
CA PHE A 95 1.16 -0.22 2.32
C PHE A 95 1.45 -0.87 3.67
N THR A 96 2.73 -1.12 3.93
CA THR A 96 3.20 -1.77 5.16
C THR A 96 4.27 -0.93 5.87
N PRO A 97 3.94 0.30 6.32
CA PRO A 97 4.92 1.19 6.94
C PRO A 97 5.39 0.69 8.31
N TRP A 98 4.56 0.02 9.07
CA TRP A 98 4.87 -0.40 10.44
C TRP A 98 5.84 -1.57 10.50
N THR A 99 5.86 -2.45 9.51
CA THR A 99 6.87 -3.50 9.40
C THR A 99 8.30 -2.95 9.27
N ALA A 100 8.44 -1.73 8.74
CA ALA A 100 9.73 -1.05 8.63
C ALA A 100 10.05 -0.16 9.84
N LEU A 101 9.02 0.33 10.55
CA LEU A 101 9.18 1.22 11.70
C LEU A 101 9.50 0.47 12.99
N VAL A 102 8.89 -0.70 13.20
CA VAL A 102 9.15 -1.50 14.41
C VAL A 102 10.57 -2.06 14.35
N PRO A 103 11.41 -1.78 15.37
CA PRO A 103 12.77 -2.30 15.40
C PRO A 103 12.78 -3.81 15.49
N ARG A 104 13.61 -4.45 14.67
CA ARG A 104 13.76 -5.91 14.62
C ARG A 104 15.00 -6.33 15.42
N VAL A 105 14.80 -7.18 16.41
CA VAL A 105 15.86 -7.66 17.29
C VAL A 105 15.96 -9.18 17.17
N THR A 106 17.17 -9.68 16.93
CA THR A 106 17.43 -11.13 16.85
C THR A 106 17.16 -11.81 18.18
N ASN A 107 16.42 -12.90 18.16
CA ASN A 107 16.16 -13.76 19.30
C ASN A 107 16.84 -15.12 19.12
N GLN A 108 17.32 -15.73 20.22
CA GLN A 108 18.01 -17.02 20.17
C GLN A 108 17.18 -18.19 20.66
N GLY A 109 15.98 -17.96 21.18
CA GLY A 109 15.11 -19.02 21.73
C GLY A 109 13.76 -19.05 21.04
N VAL A 110 12.98 -20.07 21.32
CA VAL A 110 11.58 -20.20 20.86
C VAL A 110 10.63 -19.29 21.63
N THR A 111 11.12 -18.66 22.68
CA THR A 111 10.44 -17.64 23.48
C THR A 111 11.27 -16.36 23.50
N ALA A 112 10.61 -15.23 23.48
CA ALA A 112 11.20 -13.93 23.70
C ALA A 112 10.98 -13.54 25.15
N ASP A 113 12.03 -13.70 25.96
CA ASP A 113 11.98 -13.43 27.38
C ASP A 113 12.57 -12.05 27.68
N TYR A 114 11.95 -11.34 28.62
CA TYR A 114 12.46 -10.07 29.12
C TYR A 114 12.09 -9.87 30.58
N ASN A 115 12.92 -9.14 31.32
CA ASN A 115 12.68 -8.82 32.71
C ASN A 115 12.13 -7.40 32.83
N ARG A 116 11.23 -7.19 33.77
CA ARG A 116 10.71 -5.88 34.13
C ARG A 116 10.60 -5.73 35.63
N ILE A 117 10.81 -4.53 36.12
CA ILE A 117 10.53 -4.14 37.49
C ILE A 117 9.06 -3.73 37.54
N THR A 118 8.24 -4.39 38.33
CA THR A 118 6.80 -4.13 38.45
C THR A 118 6.45 -3.25 39.64
N ALA A 119 7.29 -3.21 40.66
CA ALA A 119 7.13 -2.30 41.76
C ALA A 119 8.51 -1.88 42.28
N LYS A 120 8.64 -0.62 42.61
CA LYS A 120 9.83 -0.07 43.26
C LYS A 120 9.65 -0.06 44.75
N GLY A 121 10.75 -0.35 45.47
CA GLY A 121 10.85 -0.06 46.88
C GLY A 121 10.79 1.44 47.16
N ALA A 122 10.04 1.83 48.17
CA ALA A 122 9.88 3.23 48.54
C ALA A 122 11.07 3.72 49.40
N ALA A 123 11.59 4.90 49.12
CA ALA A 123 12.46 5.60 50.03
C ALA A 123 11.62 6.33 51.08
N SER A 124 12.04 6.33 52.33
CA SER A 124 11.38 7.01 53.45
C SER A 124 12.30 8.02 54.14
N PHE A 125 11.70 9.05 54.69
CA PHE A 125 12.39 9.94 55.64
C PHE A 125 12.20 9.36 57.05
N GLU A 126 13.29 9.11 57.74
CA GLU A 126 13.26 8.54 59.06
C GLU A 126 13.72 9.54 60.13
N ALA A 127 13.32 9.33 61.37
CA ALA A 127 13.80 10.16 62.49
C ALA A 127 15.27 9.81 62.79
N GLU A 128 15.94 10.70 63.53
CA GLU A 128 17.38 10.65 63.82
C GLU A 128 17.88 9.31 64.40
N ASP A 129 17.03 8.54 65.07
CA ASP A 129 17.39 7.25 65.68
C ASP A 129 16.40 6.12 65.33
N ALA A 130 15.83 6.16 64.12
CA ALA A 130 14.87 5.19 63.65
C ALA A 130 15.58 3.94 63.09
N ALA A 131 15.01 2.78 63.38
CA ALA A 131 15.45 1.51 62.77
C ALA A 131 15.00 1.52 61.28
N GLN A 132 15.97 1.42 60.40
CA GLN A 132 15.69 1.38 58.96
C GLN A 132 15.26 -0.07 58.54
N SER A 133 14.26 -0.14 57.70
CA SER A 133 13.78 -1.40 57.11
C SER A 133 14.28 -1.57 55.70
N ASP A 134 14.62 -2.80 55.34
CA ASP A 134 15.01 -3.16 53.98
C ASP A 134 13.80 -3.02 53.04
N VAL A 135 14.04 -2.37 51.92
CA VAL A 135 13.04 -2.22 50.85
C VAL A 135 13.58 -2.88 49.58
N THR A 136 12.80 -3.76 49.00
CA THR A 136 13.18 -4.47 47.78
C THR A 136 12.23 -4.13 46.62
N ASP A 137 12.80 -4.06 45.43
CA ASP A 137 12.04 -3.96 44.21
C ASP A 137 11.41 -5.31 43.81
N THR A 138 10.28 -5.28 43.14
CA THR A 138 9.66 -6.52 42.63
C THR A 138 9.97 -6.65 41.13
N GLU A 139 10.71 -7.70 40.81
CA GLU A 139 11.05 -8.03 39.41
C GLU A 139 10.23 -9.18 38.92
N SER A 140 9.86 -9.16 37.66
CA SER A 140 9.16 -10.26 36.98
C SER A 140 9.73 -10.54 35.61
N ARG A 141 9.87 -11.83 35.27
CA ARG A 141 10.18 -12.24 33.90
C ARG A 141 8.90 -12.44 33.12
N GLN A 142 8.85 -11.84 31.94
CA GLN A 142 7.77 -12.04 30.97
C GLN A 142 8.31 -12.85 29.80
N SER A 143 7.44 -13.68 29.21
CA SER A 143 7.78 -14.55 28.10
C SER A 143 6.72 -14.48 27.02
N THR A 144 7.15 -14.28 25.76
CA THR A 144 6.28 -14.29 24.59
C THR A 144 6.75 -15.37 23.63
N ALA A 145 5.86 -16.27 23.25
CA ALA A 145 6.20 -17.35 22.32
C ALA A 145 6.38 -16.82 20.89
N ILE A 146 7.46 -17.22 20.23
CA ILE A 146 7.68 -16.91 18.81
C ILE A 146 6.69 -17.69 17.96
N LYS A 147 6.14 -17.03 16.95
CA LYS A 147 5.17 -17.58 16.01
C LYS A 147 5.78 -17.74 14.63
N TYR A 148 5.18 -18.60 13.84
CA TYR A 148 5.73 -19.06 12.58
C TYR A 148 4.81 -18.62 11.44
N LEU A 149 5.29 -17.70 10.58
CA LEU A 149 4.58 -17.22 9.41
C LEU A 149 5.09 -17.96 8.19
N TYR A 150 4.16 -18.50 7.40
CA TYR A 150 4.47 -19.23 6.17
C TYR A 150 3.67 -18.68 5.00
N SER A 151 4.32 -18.60 3.85
CA SER A 151 3.65 -18.35 2.57
C SER A 151 4.18 -19.31 1.52
N VAL A 152 3.32 -20.18 1.02
CA VAL A 152 3.68 -21.18 0.02
C VAL A 152 3.21 -20.76 -1.35
N GLY A 153 4.12 -20.78 -2.33
CA GLY A 153 3.83 -20.55 -3.73
C GLY A 153 4.05 -21.82 -4.56
N ARG A 154 3.34 -21.90 -5.68
CA ARG A 154 3.47 -22.97 -6.64
C ARG A 154 3.41 -22.43 -8.06
N VAL A 155 4.32 -22.87 -8.91
CA VAL A 155 4.35 -22.53 -10.34
C VAL A 155 4.45 -23.79 -11.17
N SER A 156 3.56 -23.97 -12.15
CA SER A 156 3.61 -25.12 -13.06
C SER A 156 4.72 -24.94 -14.09
N GLY A 157 5.27 -26.06 -14.61
CA GLY A 157 6.27 -26.03 -15.68
C GLY A 157 5.73 -25.36 -16.95
N GLN A 158 4.45 -25.57 -17.27
CA GLN A 158 3.78 -24.92 -18.39
C GLN A 158 3.73 -23.40 -18.23
N ALA A 159 3.41 -22.90 -17.03
CA ALA A 159 3.41 -21.46 -16.76
C ALA A 159 4.81 -20.85 -16.89
N GLN A 160 5.84 -21.57 -16.48
CA GLN A 160 7.23 -21.11 -16.65
C GLN A 160 7.65 -21.05 -18.13
N ALA A 161 7.21 -22.01 -18.94
CA ALA A 161 7.53 -22.05 -20.35
C ALA A 161 6.72 -21.04 -21.18
N ALA A 162 5.47 -20.77 -20.79
CA ALA A 162 4.54 -19.93 -21.54
C ALA A 162 4.53 -18.47 -21.12
N MET A 163 5.06 -18.13 -19.95
CA MET A 163 5.00 -16.78 -19.44
C MET A 163 5.95 -15.85 -20.19
N PRO A 164 5.43 -14.84 -20.90
CA PRO A 164 6.26 -13.80 -21.47
C PRO A 164 6.92 -12.96 -20.38
N SER A 165 7.94 -12.21 -20.76
CA SER A 165 8.63 -11.28 -19.87
C SER A 165 7.73 -10.09 -19.55
N TYR A 166 7.10 -10.06 -18.39
CA TYR A 166 6.32 -8.92 -17.92
C TYR A 166 7.09 -8.06 -16.95
N ILE A 167 6.95 -6.75 -17.09
CA ILE A 167 7.44 -5.78 -16.10
C ILE A 167 6.33 -5.59 -15.06
N VAL A 168 6.57 -5.99 -13.83
CA VAL A 168 5.63 -5.77 -12.74
C VAL A 168 6.00 -4.51 -11.97
N GLN A 169 5.15 -3.51 -12.09
CA GLN A 169 5.36 -2.23 -11.43
C GLN A 169 4.78 -2.26 -10.00
N GLY A 170 5.60 -1.91 -9.01
CA GLY A 170 5.15 -1.79 -7.63
C GLY A 170 5.01 -3.11 -6.86
N LEU A 171 5.58 -4.21 -7.33
CA LEU A 171 5.53 -5.50 -6.64
C LEU A 171 6.63 -5.67 -5.58
N GLN A 172 7.52 -4.71 -5.41
CA GLN A 172 8.54 -4.79 -4.37
C GLN A 172 7.90 -4.60 -3.00
N PRO A 173 8.02 -5.56 -2.10
CA PRO A 173 7.62 -5.38 -0.71
C PRO A 173 8.62 -4.44 -0.04
N GLU A 174 8.13 -3.37 0.56
CA GLU A 174 8.97 -2.48 1.36
C GLU A 174 9.60 -3.24 2.52
N GLY A 175 10.88 -3.00 2.77
CA GLY A 175 11.59 -3.57 3.91
C GLY A 175 11.98 -5.05 3.82
N THR A 176 11.81 -5.71 2.67
CA THR A 176 12.17 -7.14 2.54
C THR A 176 13.63 -7.40 2.20
N GLY A 177 14.43 -6.38 1.89
CA GLY A 177 15.78 -6.56 1.37
C GLY A 177 15.86 -7.25 0.00
N ILE A 178 14.72 -7.65 -0.57
CA ILE A 178 14.61 -8.23 -1.90
C ILE A 178 14.66 -7.11 -2.91
N THR A 179 15.86 -6.77 -3.35
CA THR A 179 16.06 -5.78 -4.41
C THR A 179 15.94 -6.44 -5.78
N ASN A 180 15.64 -5.66 -6.80
CA ASN A 180 15.59 -6.13 -8.19
C ASN A 180 16.91 -6.79 -8.65
N THR A 181 18.03 -6.43 -8.04
CA THR A 181 19.34 -6.99 -8.31
C THR A 181 19.51 -8.42 -7.79
N THR A 182 18.74 -8.85 -6.78
CA THR A 182 18.81 -10.21 -6.22
C THR A 182 18.16 -11.23 -7.15
N PHE A 183 17.18 -10.83 -7.96
CA PHE A 183 16.42 -11.71 -8.86
C PHE A 183 16.69 -11.49 -10.34
N GLY A 184 17.74 -10.77 -10.70
CA GLY A 184 18.10 -10.51 -12.10
C GLY A 184 17.53 -9.18 -12.64
N SER A 185 17.58 -9.02 -13.95
CA SER A 185 17.19 -7.76 -14.60
C SER A 185 15.76 -7.37 -14.26
N PRO A 186 15.50 -6.10 -13.89
CA PRO A 186 14.16 -5.61 -13.58
C PRO A 186 13.18 -5.71 -14.75
N ALA A 187 13.69 -6.00 -15.95
CA ALA A 187 12.92 -5.97 -17.17
C ALA A 187 12.09 -7.25 -17.44
N ALA A 188 12.42 -8.38 -16.79
CA ALA A 188 11.77 -9.63 -17.17
C ALA A 188 11.82 -10.70 -16.06
N PRO A 189 11.03 -10.58 -14.99
CA PRO A 189 10.93 -11.65 -14.02
C PRO A 189 10.30 -12.89 -14.69
N ASN A 190 10.87 -14.08 -14.45
CA ASN A 190 10.22 -15.32 -14.84
C ASN A 190 9.01 -15.60 -13.92
N ALA A 191 8.16 -16.55 -14.30
CA ALA A 191 6.94 -16.88 -13.55
C ALA A 191 7.21 -17.20 -12.07
N LYS A 192 8.34 -17.86 -11.77
CA LYS A 192 8.75 -18.20 -10.41
C LYS A 192 9.09 -16.94 -9.60
N GLN A 193 9.91 -16.06 -10.16
CA GLN A 193 10.28 -14.79 -9.50
C GLN A 193 9.06 -13.91 -9.23
N TYR A 194 8.15 -13.84 -10.20
CA TYR A 194 6.89 -13.13 -10.05
C TYR A 194 6.06 -13.68 -8.88
N GLU A 195 5.91 -14.99 -8.80
CA GLU A 195 5.15 -15.62 -7.71
C GLU A 195 5.86 -15.45 -6.35
N VAL A 196 7.19 -15.53 -6.29
CA VAL A 196 7.98 -15.25 -5.06
C VAL A 196 7.72 -13.84 -4.56
N LEU A 197 7.78 -12.84 -5.43
CA LEU A 197 7.52 -11.45 -5.06
C LEU A 197 6.09 -11.25 -4.52
N LYS A 198 5.09 -11.87 -5.17
CA LYS A 198 3.70 -11.84 -4.69
C LYS A 198 3.56 -12.45 -3.29
N ARG A 199 4.20 -13.60 -3.05
CA ARG A 199 4.15 -14.28 -1.75
C ARG A 199 4.92 -13.51 -0.67
N ALA A 200 6.07 -12.95 -1.00
CA ALA A 200 6.83 -12.12 -0.08
C ALA A 200 6.01 -10.89 0.36
N ARG A 201 5.31 -10.27 -0.60
CA ARG A 201 4.42 -9.17 -0.29
C ARG A 201 3.24 -9.58 0.59
N ALA A 202 2.55 -10.67 0.23
CA ALA A 202 1.43 -11.19 1.02
C ALA A 202 1.86 -11.51 2.46
N LEU A 203 3.10 -11.98 2.65
CA LEU A 203 3.66 -12.24 3.97
C LEU A 203 3.88 -10.94 4.75
N LYS A 204 4.42 -9.90 4.10
CA LYS A 204 4.59 -8.58 4.72
C LYS A 204 3.27 -7.89 5.06
N GLU A 205 2.27 -8.02 4.20
CA GLU A 205 0.92 -7.53 4.46
C GLU A 205 0.27 -8.26 5.64
N LEU A 206 0.50 -9.56 5.77
CA LEU A 206 0.04 -10.33 6.93
C LEU A 206 0.77 -9.90 8.21
N GLU A 207 2.09 -9.73 8.15
CA GLU A 207 2.91 -9.24 9.27
C GLU A 207 2.38 -7.87 9.76
N GLU A 208 2.19 -6.91 8.85
CA GLU A 208 1.63 -5.59 9.18
C GLU A 208 0.25 -5.69 9.83
N ASN A 209 -0.62 -6.53 9.29
CA ASN A 209 -1.94 -6.75 9.87
C ASN A 209 -1.84 -7.32 11.28
N LYS A 210 -0.91 -8.25 11.52
CA LYS A 210 -0.75 -8.89 12.83
C LYS A 210 0.00 -8.02 13.84
N ILE A 211 0.84 -7.10 13.40
CA ILE A 211 1.41 -6.04 14.26
C ILE A 211 0.27 -5.23 14.91
N TRP A 212 -0.81 -4.96 14.18
CA TRP A 212 -1.96 -4.25 14.74
C TRP A 212 -2.97 -5.18 15.41
N ASN A 213 -3.53 -6.11 14.66
CA ASN A 213 -4.73 -6.88 15.01
C ASN A 213 -4.42 -8.33 15.43
N GLY A 214 -3.18 -8.68 15.68
CA GLY A 214 -2.83 -10.01 16.16
C GLY A 214 -3.45 -10.30 17.53
N ASP A 215 -3.98 -11.51 17.71
CA ASP A 215 -4.55 -11.92 18.98
C ASP A 215 -4.24 -13.40 19.26
N ALA A 216 -3.25 -13.62 20.11
CA ALA A 216 -2.83 -14.97 20.54
C ALA A 216 -3.87 -15.65 21.45
N SER A 217 -4.80 -14.89 22.03
CA SER A 217 -5.86 -15.46 22.88
C SER A 217 -6.97 -16.10 22.06
N THR A 218 -7.32 -15.49 20.94
CA THR A 218 -8.33 -16.01 20.01
C THR A 218 -7.72 -17.03 19.04
N THR A 219 -6.51 -16.76 18.53
CA THR A 219 -5.82 -17.62 17.58
C THR A 219 -4.42 -17.97 18.10
N ALA A 220 -4.26 -19.13 18.70
CA ALA A 220 -3.01 -19.54 19.34
C ALA A 220 -1.78 -19.58 18.41
N THR A 221 -1.96 -19.61 17.10
CA THR A 221 -0.90 -19.60 16.09
C THR A 221 -0.38 -18.20 15.77
N GLU A 222 -1.05 -17.14 16.23
CA GLU A 222 -0.67 -15.76 15.99
C GLU A 222 0.05 -15.17 17.21
N PHE A 223 0.83 -14.11 17.00
CA PHE A 223 1.32 -13.30 18.11
C PHE A 223 0.31 -12.18 18.41
N SER A 224 0.33 -11.66 19.64
CA SER A 224 -0.51 -10.54 20.03
C SER A 224 0.02 -9.24 19.42
N GLY A 225 -0.86 -8.48 18.80
CA GLY A 225 -0.56 -7.18 18.19
C GLY A 225 -0.73 -6.01 19.15
N ILE A 226 -0.48 -4.81 18.65
CA ILE A 226 -0.52 -3.57 19.44
C ILE A 226 -1.89 -3.38 20.09
N VAL A 227 -2.99 -3.57 19.35
CA VAL A 227 -4.36 -3.40 19.87
C VAL A 227 -4.63 -4.32 21.06
N THR A 228 -4.16 -5.58 21.00
CA THR A 228 -4.37 -6.58 22.06
C THR A 228 -3.45 -6.37 23.27
N LEU A 229 -2.23 -5.87 23.04
CA LEU A 229 -1.22 -5.68 24.07
C LEU A 229 -1.39 -4.39 24.88
N GLN A 230 -2.21 -3.45 24.41
CA GLN A 230 -2.43 -2.18 25.10
C GLN A 230 -3.10 -2.35 26.46
N SER A 231 -2.71 -1.49 27.40
CA SER A 231 -3.36 -1.41 28.71
C SER A 231 -4.62 -0.57 28.63
N THR A 232 -5.74 -1.09 29.09
CA THR A 232 -7.00 -0.34 29.19
C THR A 232 -6.95 0.79 30.22
N THR A 233 -5.91 0.84 31.06
CA THR A 233 -5.73 1.92 32.04
C THR A 233 -5.44 3.26 31.34
N ASN A 234 -4.69 3.24 30.23
CA ASN A 234 -4.31 4.41 29.46
C ASN A 234 -5.17 4.57 28.20
N GLN A 235 -6.45 4.26 28.34
CA GLN A 235 -7.45 4.37 27.27
C GLN A 235 -8.32 5.60 27.50
N LEU A 236 -8.52 6.38 26.46
CA LEU A 236 -9.56 7.39 26.38
C LEU A 236 -10.67 6.92 25.46
N ASP A 237 -11.82 6.56 26.00
CA ASP A 237 -12.99 6.17 25.23
C ASP A 237 -13.80 7.41 24.82
N LYS A 238 -13.95 7.63 23.50
CA LYS A 238 -14.73 8.75 22.97
C LYS A 238 -16.23 8.43 22.83
N SER A 239 -16.64 7.20 23.04
CA SER A 239 -18.06 6.80 22.92
C SER A 239 -18.73 7.32 21.63
N SER A 240 -18.03 7.27 20.51
CA SER A 240 -18.44 7.79 19.19
C SER A 240 -18.55 9.34 19.12
N ALA A 241 -17.86 10.09 19.98
CA ALA A 241 -17.70 11.53 19.84
C ALA A 241 -16.57 11.88 18.87
N ALA A 242 -16.60 13.11 18.35
CA ALA A 242 -15.52 13.63 17.52
C ALA A 242 -14.23 13.80 18.33
N LEU A 243 -13.09 13.59 17.66
CA LEU A 243 -11.78 13.83 18.23
C LEU A 243 -11.57 15.35 18.41
N ASP A 244 -10.96 15.75 19.52
CA ASP A 244 -10.54 17.11 19.80
C ASP A 244 -9.06 17.13 20.18
N TRP A 245 -8.44 18.31 20.11
CA TRP A 245 -7.04 18.49 20.52
C TRP A 245 -6.80 18.14 21.99
N ALA A 246 -7.74 18.52 22.85
CA ALA A 246 -7.68 18.21 24.27
C ALA A 246 -7.65 16.70 24.56
N ASP A 247 -8.27 15.88 23.72
CA ASP A 247 -8.25 14.42 23.86
C ASP A 247 -6.85 13.87 23.62
N ILE A 248 -6.16 14.41 22.61
CA ILE A 248 -4.79 14.02 22.27
C ILE A 248 -3.86 14.34 23.45
N GLU A 249 -3.93 15.56 23.99
CA GLU A 249 -3.11 15.97 25.13
C GLU A 249 -3.42 15.16 26.38
N THR A 250 -4.70 14.89 26.65
CA THR A 250 -5.11 14.07 27.81
C THR A 250 -4.58 12.64 27.69
N THR A 251 -4.64 12.06 26.48
CA THR A 251 -4.18 10.69 26.27
C THR A 251 -2.66 10.60 26.37
N VAL A 252 -1.95 11.58 25.85
CA VAL A 252 -0.48 11.63 25.99
C VAL A 252 -0.09 11.85 27.46
N ALA A 253 -0.88 12.61 28.22
CA ALA A 253 -0.66 12.78 29.66
C ALA A 253 -0.78 11.46 30.43
N TYR A 254 -1.72 10.58 30.10
CA TYR A 254 -1.81 9.25 30.74
C TYR A 254 -0.52 8.44 30.56
N SER A 255 0.05 8.45 29.36
CA SER A 255 1.32 7.80 29.11
C SER A 255 2.48 8.45 29.90
N TYR A 256 2.51 9.78 29.96
CA TYR A 256 3.53 10.53 30.67
C TYR A 256 3.49 10.29 32.19
N ASP A 257 2.29 10.22 32.76
CA ASP A 257 2.08 9.96 34.20
C ASP A 257 2.59 8.56 34.57
N ASP A 258 2.52 7.59 33.65
CA ASP A 258 3.11 6.26 33.78
C ASP A 258 4.61 6.22 33.41
N SER A 259 5.27 7.37 33.22
CA SER A 259 6.68 7.51 32.85
C SER A 259 7.00 7.09 31.41
N GLY A 260 6.01 6.99 30.52
CA GLY A 260 6.19 6.75 29.09
C GLY A 260 6.49 8.05 28.35
N ARG A 261 7.12 7.90 27.19
CA ARG A 261 7.41 9.00 26.25
C ARG A 261 7.04 8.57 24.84
N PRO A 262 5.76 8.66 24.46
CA PRO A 262 5.37 8.28 23.12
C PRO A 262 6.14 9.07 22.08
N THR A 263 6.70 8.34 21.11
CA THR A 263 7.55 8.91 20.06
C THR A 263 6.87 8.90 18.70
N ILE A 264 5.81 8.12 18.54
CA ILE A 264 5.08 7.97 17.29
C ILE A 264 3.59 7.76 17.55
N ALA A 265 2.75 8.28 16.67
CA ALA A 265 1.33 8.00 16.70
C ALA A 265 0.92 7.13 15.50
N GLY A 266 0.07 6.14 15.76
CA GLY A 266 -0.51 5.25 14.75
C GLY A 266 -2.02 5.41 14.69
N CYS A 267 -2.58 5.63 13.51
CA CYS A 267 -4.03 5.77 13.35
C CYS A 267 -4.50 5.25 11.99
N ASP A 268 -5.79 5.21 11.79
CA ASP A 268 -6.38 4.98 10.46
C ASP A 268 -6.34 6.25 9.59
N SER A 269 -6.63 6.11 8.32
CA SER A 269 -6.60 7.22 7.36
C SER A 269 -7.67 8.29 7.63
N SER A 270 -8.82 7.91 8.17
CA SER A 270 -9.91 8.83 8.50
C SER A 270 -9.55 9.70 9.71
N THR A 271 -9.05 9.07 10.78
CA THR A 271 -8.56 9.76 11.98
C THR A 271 -7.40 10.70 11.66
N LEU A 272 -6.49 10.31 10.75
CA LEU A 272 -5.45 11.22 10.27
C LEU A 272 -6.05 12.48 9.60
N GLY A 273 -7.14 12.32 8.84
CA GLY A 273 -7.87 13.43 8.25
C GLY A 273 -8.48 14.36 9.31
N ASP A 274 -9.02 13.79 10.38
CA ASP A 274 -9.61 14.55 11.49
C ASP A 274 -8.52 15.29 12.30
N ILE A 275 -7.40 14.65 12.58
CA ILE A 275 -6.22 15.30 13.20
C ILE A 275 -5.75 16.50 12.36
N ARG A 276 -5.66 16.34 11.03
CA ARG A 276 -5.26 17.44 10.13
C ARG A 276 -6.26 18.61 10.18
N LYS A 277 -7.56 18.35 10.25
CA LYS A 277 -8.57 19.40 10.42
C LYS A 277 -8.38 20.14 11.73
N ILE A 278 -8.22 19.42 12.84
CA ILE A 278 -7.99 19.99 14.16
C ILE A 278 -6.75 20.90 14.16
N MET A 279 -5.65 20.44 13.53
CA MET A 279 -4.43 21.23 13.43
C MET A 279 -4.63 22.52 12.63
N VAL A 280 -5.35 22.45 11.50
CA VAL A 280 -5.66 23.64 10.68
C VAL A 280 -6.56 24.60 11.44
N ASP A 281 -7.58 24.12 12.12
CA ASP A 281 -8.55 24.95 12.83
C ASP A 281 -7.96 25.58 14.09
N SER A 282 -7.15 24.84 14.85
CA SER A 282 -6.61 25.29 16.13
C SER A 282 -5.35 26.15 15.98
N PHE A 283 -4.48 25.82 15.03
CA PHE A 283 -3.17 26.47 14.93
C PHE A 283 -2.98 27.30 13.65
N ARG A 284 -3.92 27.28 12.73
CA ARG A 284 -3.76 27.85 11.37
C ARG A 284 -2.47 27.39 10.67
N TYR A 285 -2.00 26.23 11.03
CA TYR A 285 -0.75 25.67 10.56
C TYR A 285 -0.94 25.11 9.15
N SER A 286 -0.07 25.47 8.22
CA SER A 286 -0.03 24.81 6.94
C SER A 286 0.79 23.52 7.07
N PRO A 287 0.20 22.32 6.85
CA PRO A 287 0.94 21.06 6.93
C PRO A 287 2.15 20.98 5.99
N ARG A 288 2.27 21.95 5.09
CA ARG A 288 3.33 22.03 4.09
C ARG A 288 4.66 22.55 4.66
N GLU A 289 4.64 23.24 5.79
CA GLU A 289 5.84 23.83 6.41
C GLU A 289 6.57 22.87 7.35
N MET A 290 5.95 21.75 7.73
CA MET A 290 6.58 20.69 8.50
C MET A 290 7.32 19.67 7.60
N GLY A 291 7.64 20.07 6.38
CA GLY A 291 8.30 19.24 5.38
C GLY A 291 9.73 18.88 5.74
N GLY A 292 9.91 17.79 6.45
CA GLY A 292 11.05 16.94 6.21
C GLY A 292 10.83 16.23 4.87
N ASP A 293 11.90 16.10 4.11
CA ASP A 293 11.98 15.47 2.79
C ASP A 293 11.13 14.19 2.73
N ALA A 294 9.94 14.33 2.16
CA ALA A 294 9.05 13.18 1.95
C ALA A 294 9.64 12.38 0.80
N GLY A 295 10.46 11.40 1.12
CA GLY A 295 10.90 10.39 0.16
C GLY A 295 9.68 9.80 -0.54
N PHE A 296 9.82 9.58 -1.83
CA PHE A 296 8.78 9.03 -2.70
C PHE A 296 8.17 7.76 -2.09
N GLY A 297 6.90 7.81 -1.70
CA GLY A 297 6.17 6.67 -1.15
C GLY A 297 5.76 6.77 0.33
N VAL A 298 6.25 7.76 1.06
CA VAL A 298 5.77 8.04 2.42
C VAL A 298 4.72 9.14 2.35
N PRO A 299 3.48 8.92 2.84
CA PRO A 299 2.50 9.99 2.93
C PRO A 299 3.09 11.14 3.76
N ALA A 300 2.85 12.37 3.36
CA ALA A 300 3.36 13.56 4.03
C ALA A 300 3.17 13.41 5.55
N ARG A 301 4.26 13.38 6.29
CA ARG A 301 4.22 13.15 7.73
C ARG A 301 3.46 14.29 8.39
N VAL A 302 2.37 13.96 9.02
CA VAL A 302 1.72 14.86 9.99
C VAL A 302 2.50 14.71 11.29
N VAL A 303 3.01 15.80 11.83
CA VAL A 303 3.68 15.83 13.13
C VAL A 303 2.80 16.60 14.08
N ILE A 304 2.46 15.99 15.21
CA ILE A 304 1.71 16.60 16.28
C ILE A 304 2.72 17.09 17.33
N GLU A 305 2.62 18.33 17.74
CA GLU A 305 3.37 18.84 18.88
C GLU A 305 2.58 18.58 20.16
N THR A 306 3.09 17.74 21.03
CA THR A 306 2.48 17.39 22.30
C THR A 306 3.37 17.79 23.47
N MET A 307 2.86 17.69 24.70
CA MET A 307 3.62 17.97 25.92
C MET A 307 4.93 17.16 26.03
N VAL A 308 5.04 16.01 25.38
CA VAL A 308 6.22 15.15 25.39
C VAL A 308 7.20 15.52 24.26
N GLY A 309 6.74 16.22 23.23
CA GLY A 309 7.52 16.64 22.08
C GLY A 309 6.82 16.39 20.74
N PRO A 310 7.53 16.63 19.64
CA PRO A 310 6.97 16.42 18.30
C PRO A 310 6.82 14.92 18.01
N MET A 311 5.63 14.52 17.58
CA MET A 311 5.27 13.13 17.33
C MET A 311 4.75 12.95 15.88
N PRO A 312 5.44 12.19 15.03
CA PRO A 312 4.95 11.88 13.69
C PRO A 312 3.76 10.94 13.76
N VAL A 313 2.74 11.20 12.93
CA VAL A 313 1.57 10.34 12.79
C VAL A 313 1.71 9.49 11.55
N VAL A 314 1.65 8.18 11.71
CA VAL A 314 1.78 7.21 10.61
C VAL A 314 0.47 6.45 10.47
N PRO A 315 -0.22 6.59 9.32
CA PRO A 315 -1.46 5.86 9.08
C PRO A 315 -1.19 4.38 8.80
N SER A 316 -2.09 3.52 9.28
CA SER A 316 -2.16 2.11 8.92
C SER A 316 -3.45 1.80 8.18
N GLN A 317 -3.37 0.95 7.14
CA GLN A 317 -4.55 0.49 6.38
C GLN A 317 -5.25 -0.69 7.05
N TYR A 318 -4.74 -1.17 8.18
CA TYR A 318 -5.28 -2.32 8.91
C TYR A 318 -6.07 -1.93 10.16
N LEU A 319 -6.04 -0.67 10.55
CA LEU A 319 -6.90 -0.13 11.59
C LEU A 319 -8.31 0.15 11.05
N SER A 320 -9.31 0.06 11.92
CA SER A 320 -10.70 0.29 11.55
C SER A 320 -10.96 1.74 11.17
N THR A 321 -11.59 1.95 10.01
CA THR A 321 -12.08 3.27 9.56
C THR A 321 -13.56 3.47 9.89
N THR A 322 -14.20 2.50 10.56
CA THR A 322 -15.64 2.55 10.88
C THR A 322 -15.88 3.56 11.99
N THR A 323 -16.81 4.46 11.77
CA THR A 323 -17.27 5.44 12.78
C THR A 323 -17.65 4.74 14.08
N GLY A 324 -17.12 5.19 15.21
CA GLY A 324 -17.33 4.57 16.51
C GLY A 324 -16.49 3.33 16.81
N ALA A 325 -15.54 3.00 15.91
CA ALA A 325 -14.55 1.94 16.10
C ALA A 325 -13.17 2.36 15.59
N LYS A 326 -12.96 3.65 15.34
CA LYS A 326 -11.65 4.19 14.98
C LYS A 326 -10.80 4.34 16.22
N GLN A 327 -9.50 4.15 16.04
CA GLN A 327 -8.53 4.16 17.12
C GLN A 327 -7.32 5.00 16.74
N CYS A 328 -6.73 5.67 17.74
CA CYS A 328 -5.47 6.38 17.61
C CYS A 328 -4.55 5.97 18.75
N PHE A 329 -3.38 5.47 18.43
CA PHE A 329 -2.40 4.95 19.36
C PHE A 329 -1.21 5.89 19.47
N PHE A 330 -0.76 6.15 20.68
CA PHE A 330 0.46 6.89 21.00
C PHE A 330 1.46 5.90 21.60
N LEU A 331 2.53 5.64 20.86
CA LEU A 331 3.43 4.51 21.12
C LEU A 331 4.83 4.99 21.45
N ASP A 332 5.40 4.40 22.47
CA ASP A 332 6.81 4.53 22.81
C ASP A 332 7.60 3.38 22.12
N MET A 333 8.23 3.73 21.00
CA MET A 333 8.94 2.76 20.17
C MET A 333 10.21 2.21 20.81
N GLU A 334 10.69 2.78 21.89
CA GLU A 334 11.84 2.23 22.64
C GLU A 334 11.51 0.88 23.30
N TYR A 335 10.24 0.69 23.67
CA TYR A 335 9.78 -0.50 24.38
C TYR A 335 8.94 -1.46 23.52
N ILE A 336 8.83 -1.18 22.23
CA ILE A 336 8.15 -2.04 21.25
C ILE A 336 9.18 -2.57 20.27
N GLU A 337 9.30 -3.90 20.17
CA GLU A 337 10.24 -4.53 19.27
C GLU A 337 9.70 -5.82 18.66
N MET A 338 10.12 -6.11 17.44
CA MET A 338 9.88 -7.40 16.80
C MET A 338 11.06 -8.34 17.12
N ARG A 339 10.80 -9.39 17.87
CA ARG A 339 11.78 -10.46 18.18
C ARG A 339 11.77 -11.48 17.06
N VAL A 340 12.87 -11.55 16.34
CA VAL A 340 13.02 -12.39 15.14
C VAL A 340 13.97 -13.54 15.45
N LEU A 341 13.47 -14.77 15.41
CA LEU A 341 14.29 -15.99 15.50
C LEU A 341 14.92 -16.30 14.14
N GLN A 342 14.12 -16.16 13.05
CA GLN A 342 14.57 -16.34 11.69
C GLN A 342 13.87 -15.32 10.80
N ASP A 343 14.66 -14.50 10.13
CA ASP A 343 14.14 -13.53 9.16
C ASP A 343 13.67 -14.22 7.88
N MET A 344 13.05 -13.46 6.99
CA MET A 344 12.44 -14.01 5.78
C MET A 344 13.42 -14.89 5.00
N THR A 345 13.12 -16.17 4.93
CA THR A 345 13.92 -17.16 4.24
C THR A 345 13.11 -17.81 3.13
N TYR A 346 13.75 -18.01 2.00
CA TYR A 346 13.22 -18.73 0.86
C TYR A 346 13.72 -20.19 0.91
N GLU A 347 12.81 -21.14 0.68
CA GLU A 347 13.12 -22.55 0.64
C GLU A 347 12.36 -23.24 -0.50
N ASP A 348 13.08 -23.96 -1.35
CA ASP A 348 12.48 -24.81 -2.37
C ASP A 348 11.94 -26.09 -1.76
N LEU A 349 10.69 -26.42 -2.03
CA LEU A 349 10.07 -27.67 -1.59
C LEU A 349 10.23 -28.77 -2.63
N ALA A 350 10.20 -30.03 -2.18
CA ALA A 350 10.35 -31.18 -3.05
C ALA A 350 9.32 -31.21 -4.19
N LYS A 351 9.79 -31.58 -5.38
CA LYS A 351 8.97 -31.73 -6.60
C LYS A 351 8.21 -33.06 -6.54
N THR A 352 6.88 -33.01 -6.58
CA THR A 352 6.02 -34.20 -6.64
C THR A 352 5.36 -34.36 -7.98
N ASN A 353 5.30 -33.32 -8.81
CA ASN A 353 4.70 -33.27 -10.13
C ASN A 353 5.40 -32.21 -10.98
N ASP A 354 4.98 -31.95 -12.23
CA ASP A 354 5.55 -30.87 -13.04
C ASP A 354 5.13 -29.49 -12.52
N SER A 355 5.56 -29.18 -11.30
CA SER A 355 5.42 -27.87 -10.68
C SER A 355 6.55 -27.65 -9.69
N GLN A 356 7.01 -26.41 -9.59
CA GLN A 356 7.93 -25.98 -8.55
C GLN A 356 7.15 -25.37 -7.42
N LYS A 357 7.34 -25.89 -6.22
CA LYS A 357 6.80 -25.33 -4.98
C LYS A 357 7.94 -24.70 -4.20
N PHE A 358 7.63 -23.59 -3.55
CA PHE A 358 8.55 -22.93 -2.63
C PHE A 358 7.80 -22.42 -1.43
N MET A 359 8.52 -22.15 -0.36
CA MET A 359 7.99 -21.61 0.88
C MET A 359 8.83 -20.41 1.31
N LEU A 360 8.15 -19.33 1.65
CA LEU A 360 8.71 -18.22 2.42
C LEU A 360 8.31 -18.41 3.87
N LYS A 361 9.25 -18.26 4.78
CA LYS A 361 9.00 -18.40 6.21
C LYS A 361 9.67 -17.28 7.00
N VAL A 362 9.00 -16.86 8.06
CA VAL A 362 9.49 -15.89 9.06
C VAL A 362 9.08 -16.41 10.44
N TYR A 363 10.00 -16.36 11.40
CA TYR A 363 9.73 -16.73 12.78
C TYR A 363 9.95 -15.52 13.67
N GLU A 364 8.84 -14.97 14.18
CA GLU A 364 8.88 -13.72 14.91
C GLU A 364 7.74 -13.58 15.92
N ALA A 365 7.88 -12.64 16.83
CA ALA A 365 6.83 -12.21 17.75
C ALA A 365 6.99 -10.73 18.09
N LEU A 366 5.87 -10.02 18.21
CA LEU A 366 5.86 -8.66 18.72
C LEU A 366 5.95 -8.69 20.25
N VAL A 367 6.85 -7.89 20.79
CA VAL A 367 7.06 -7.73 22.23
C VAL A 367 6.87 -6.26 22.58
N MET A 368 5.98 -6.01 23.53
CA MET A 368 5.76 -4.73 24.16
C MET A 368 6.20 -4.84 25.62
N LYS A 369 7.38 -4.29 25.95
CA LYS A 369 8.00 -4.47 27.27
C LYS A 369 7.24 -3.75 28.38
N SER A 370 6.63 -2.62 28.07
CA SER A 370 5.77 -1.88 28.99
C SER A 370 4.50 -1.45 28.30
N THR A 371 3.37 -1.90 28.79
CA THR A 371 2.05 -1.55 28.26
C THR A 371 1.58 -0.21 28.77
N GLY A 372 2.00 0.22 29.96
CA GLY A 372 1.64 1.51 30.58
C GLY A 372 2.33 2.71 29.94
N PHE A 373 3.43 2.52 29.20
CA PHE A 373 4.13 3.63 28.52
C PHE A 373 3.45 4.07 27.23
N ASN A 374 2.43 3.35 26.83
CA ASN A 374 1.63 3.63 25.65
C ASN A 374 0.22 4.05 26.08
N ALA A 375 -0.44 4.82 25.22
CA ALA A 375 -1.82 5.22 25.43
C ALA A 375 -2.59 5.21 24.10
N PHE A 376 -3.90 5.14 24.17
CA PHE A 376 -4.71 5.15 22.96
C PHE A 376 -6.08 5.78 23.19
N ILE A 377 -6.62 6.30 22.10
CA ILE A 377 -8.00 6.80 22.02
C ILE A 377 -8.81 5.77 21.25
N ASP A 378 -9.93 5.39 21.79
CA ASP A 378 -10.84 4.41 21.21
C ASP A 378 -12.20 5.01 20.89
N ASN A 379 -12.98 4.31 20.06
CA ASN A 379 -14.34 4.65 19.72
C ASN A 379 -14.52 6.08 19.17
N ILE A 380 -13.59 6.55 18.33
CA ILE A 380 -13.67 7.86 17.67
C ILE A 380 -14.76 7.82 16.60
N LYS A 381 -15.48 8.95 16.42
CA LYS A 381 -16.56 9.11 15.45
C LYS A 381 -16.09 8.94 13.99
#